data_a13b4604784cff8225cddeda92023648
#
_entry.id   a13b4604784cff8225cddeda92023648
#
_cell.length_a   1.000
_cell.length_b   1.000
_cell.length_c   1.000
_cell.angle_alpha   90.00
_cell.angle_beta   90.00
_cell.angle_gamma   90.00
#
_symmetry.space_group_name_H-M   'P 1'
#
loop_
_entity.id
_entity.type
_entity.pdbx_description
1 polymer ?
#
loop_
_entity_poly.entity_id
_entity_poly.type
_entity_poly.pdbx_seq_one_letter_code
_entity_poly.pdbx_strand_id
1 'polypeptide(L)'
;MKRSNRVLRLAGALTVLLIVAAAGAYAWRAFHSPCEAEVVERTSAFLVTQMMRYDEVYVSATNGTRTSIDYPVTVLQQILMDTQAFDVPACMRTAKSELVNYMGDVVRAFQAFKAGEPDATVKGWLDDSHAHVRIFISELESVRKCAPYCLPY
;
A
#
# COMPACT_ATOMS: atom_id res chain seq x y z
N MET A 1 -51.40 -32.87 18.29
CA MET A 1 -49.93 -32.94 18.48
C MET A 1 -49.06 -33.06 17.19
N LYS A 2 -49.61 -32.95 15.98
CA LYS A 2 -48.80 -33.05 14.71
C LYS A 2 -48.17 -31.75 14.20
N ARG A 3 -48.53 -30.55 14.71
CA ARG A 3 -48.02 -29.25 14.23
C ARG A 3 -46.61 -28.91 14.78
N SER A 4 -46.26 -29.34 15.98
CA SER A 4 -44.97 -29.06 16.62
C SER A 4 -43.78 -29.64 15.88
N ASN A 5 -43.91 -30.85 15.32
CA ASN A 5 -42.78 -31.49 14.64
C ASN A 5 -42.44 -30.89 13.26
N ARG A 6 -43.37 -30.16 12.62
CA ARG A 6 -43.10 -29.47 11.35
C ARG A 6 -42.28 -28.17 11.57
N VAL A 7 -42.62 -27.43 12.63
CA VAL A 7 -41.88 -26.19 12.98
C VAL A 7 -40.45 -26.53 13.37
N LEU A 8 -40.23 -27.59 14.17
CA LEU A 8 -38.91 -28.03 14.56
C LEU A 8 -38.03 -28.47 13.38
N ARG A 9 -38.65 -29.17 12.40
CA ARG A 9 -37.95 -29.61 11.17
C ARG A 9 -37.61 -28.43 10.25
N LEU A 10 -38.49 -27.42 10.16
CA LEU A 10 -38.24 -26.22 9.38
C LEU A 10 -37.14 -25.34 10.03
N ALA A 11 -37.15 -25.21 11.35
CA ALA A 11 -36.09 -24.47 12.07
C ALA A 11 -34.73 -25.15 11.89
N GLY A 12 -34.65 -26.49 12.00
CA GLY A 12 -33.42 -27.24 11.77
C GLY A 12 -32.88 -27.11 10.35
N ALA A 13 -33.78 -27.18 9.33
CA ALA A 13 -33.36 -26.98 7.94
C ALA A 13 -32.82 -25.57 7.66
N LEU A 14 -33.44 -24.54 8.26
CA LEU A 14 -32.97 -23.14 8.11
C LEU A 14 -31.61 -22.93 8.74
N THR A 15 -31.36 -23.53 9.91
CA THR A 15 -30.05 -23.44 10.59
C THR A 15 -28.94 -24.10 9.79
N VAL A 16 -29.19 -25.27 9.21
CA VAL A 16 -28.23 -25.97 8.34
C VAL A 16 -27.92 -25.14 7.09
N LEU A 17 -28.93 -24.53 6.48
CA LEU A 17 -28.79 -23.69 5.28
C LEU A 17 -27.94 -22.44 5.58
N LEU A 18 -28.13 -21.80 6.75
CA LEU A 18 -27.33 -20.65 7.19
C LEU A 18 -25.87 -21.05 7.46
N ILE A 19 -25.62 -22.21 8.06
CA ILE A 19 -24.25 -22.70 8.30
C ILE A 19 -23.54 -22.98 6.97
N VAL A 20 -24.23 -23.63 6.03
CA VAL A 20 -23.67 -23.92 4.69
C VAL A 20 -23.40 -22.63 3.91
N ALA A 21 -24.29 -21.64 3.98
CA ALA A 21 -24.10 -20.35 3.34
C ALA A 21 -22.93 -19.56 3.97
N ALA A 22 -22.81 -19.57 5.31
CA ALA A 22 -21.71 -18.95 6.02
C ALA A 22 -20.36 -19.64 5.73
N ALA A 23 -20.33 -20.97 5.71
CA ALA A 23 -19.15 -21.74 5.34
C ALA A 23 -18.76 -21.53 3.86
N GLY A 24 -19.73 -21.46 2.96
CA GLY A 24 -19.51 -21.12 1.55
C GLY A 24 -18.95 -19.71 1.35
N ALA A 25 -19.49 -18.72 2.05
CA ALA A 25 -19.00 -17.35 2.01
C ALA A 25 -17.58 -17.21 2.60
N TYR A 26 -17.29 -17.98 3.67
CA TYR A 26 -15.95 -18.03 4.26
C TYR A 26 -14.95 -18.72 3.33
N ALA A 27 -15.31 -19.85 2.75
CA ALA A 27 -14.50 -20.55 1.75
C ALA A 27 -14.27 -19.66 0.52
N TRP A 28 -15.31 -19.00 0.00
CA TRP A 28 -15.18 -18.06 -1.11
C TRP A 28 -14.19 -16.94 -0.81
N ARG A 29 -14.26 -16.31 0.39
CA ARG A 29 -13.30 -15.30 0.84
C ARG A 29 -11.87 -15.85 0.99
N ALA A 30 -11.72 -17.10 1.47
CA ALA A 30 -10.42 -17.73 1.62
C ALA A 30 -9.79 -18.11 0.27
N PHE A 31 -10.59 -18.52 -0.71
CA PHE A 31 -10.11 -18.88 -2.05
C PHE A 31 -9.92 -17.68 -2.99
N HIS A 32 -10.60 -16.54 -2.73
CA HIS A 32 -10.43 -15.29 -3.46
C HIS A 32 -9.74 -14.28 -2.55
N SER A 33 -8.61 -14.66 -2.00
CA SER A 33 -7.78 -13.80 -1.18
C SER A 33 -7.37 -12.58 -2.03
N PRO A 34 -7.52 -11.34 -1.52
CA PRO A 34 -7.06 -10.14 -2.22
C PRO A 34 -5.53 -10.10 -2.42
N CYS A 35 -4.84 -11.15 -2.03
CA CYS A 35 -3.39 -11.36 -2.13
C CYS A 35 -3.03 -12.46 -3.12
N GLU A 36 -3.84 -12.67 -4.17
CA GLU A 36 -3.48 -13.55 -5.28
C GLU A 36 -2.15 -13.10 -5.90
N ALA A 37 -1.30 -14.07 -6.27
CA ALA A 37 0.04 -13.80 -6.78
C ALA A 37 0.04 -12.82 -7.96
N GLU A 38 -0.92 -12.94 -8.88
CA GLU A 38 -1.06 -12.04 -10.03
C GLU A 38 -1.39 -10.60 -9.61
N VAL A 39 -2.27 -10.43 -8.60
CA VAL A 39 -2.65 -9.10 -8.07
C VAL A 39 -1.45 -8.47 -7.36
N VAL A 40 -0.72 -9.25 -6.56
CA VAL A 40 0.51 -8.81 -5.87
C VAL A 40 1.57 -8.41 -6.89
N GLU A 41 1.78 -9.20 -7.93
CA GLU A 41 2.79 -8.88 -8.95
C GLU A 41 2.46 -7.59 -9.70
N ARG A 42 1.21 -7.42 -10.17
CA ARG A 42 0.75 -6.21 -10.86
C ARG A 42 0.87 -4.97 -9.97
N THR A 43 0.44 -5.08 -8.70
CA THR A 43 0.52 -3.99 -7.74
C THR A 43 1.97 -3.65 -7.41
N SER A 44 2.82 -4.67 -7.23
CA SER A 44 4.25 -4.49 -7.01
C SER A 44 4.92 -3.76 -8.18
N ALA A 45 4.61 -4.17 -9.41
CA ALA A 45 5.14 -3.53 -10.62
C ALA A 45 4.74 -2.05 -10.70
N PHE A 46 3.48 -1.72 -10.35
CA PHE A 46 3.04 -0.32 -10.28
C PHE A 46 3.83 0.47 -9.24
N LEU A 47 3.91 -0.01 -7.98
CA LEU A 47 4.61 0.70 -6.91
C LEU A 47 6.10 0.91 -7.21
N VAL A 48 6.76 -0.11 -7.76
CA VAL A 48 8.17 -0.01 -8.20
C VAL A 48 8.32 1.01 -9.34
N THR A 49 7.40 1.02 -10.30
CA THR A 49 7.42 2.00 -11.40
C THR A 49 7.26 3.43 -10.87
N GLN A 50 6.36 3.65 -9.89
CA GLN A 50 6.22 4.98 -9.27
C GLN A 50 7.49 5.38 -8.51
N MET A 51 8.11 4.46 -7.78
CA MET A 51 9.38 4.71 -7.10
C MET A 51 10.48 5.11 -8.10
N MET A 52 10.65 4.36 -9.18
CA MET A 52 11.67 4.66 -10.20
C MET A 52 11.46 6.03 -10.85
N ARG A 53 10.21 6.36 -11.23
CA ARG A 53 9.88 7.70 -11.76
C ARG A 53 10.17 8.80 -10.74
N TYR A 54 9.89 8.54 -9.46
CA TYR A 54 10.16 9.46 -8.38
C TYR A 54 11.66 9.70 -8.21
N ASP A 55 12.46 8.64 -8.22
CA ASP A 55 13.92 8.70 -8.08
C ASP A 55 14.59 9.45 -9.25
N GLU A 56 14.12 9.28 -10.48
CA GLU A 56 14.60 10.05 -11.64
C GLU A 56 14.40 11.57 -11.43
N VAL A 57 13.23 11.96 -10.95
CA VAL A 57 12.93 13.38 -10.67
C VAL A 57 13.69 13.87 -9.45
N TYR A 58 13.84 13.03 -8.41
CA TYR A 58 14.64 13.33 -7.22
C TYR A 58 16.09 13.64 -7.57
N VAL A 59 16.74 12.83 -8.41
CA VAL A 59 18.10 13.07 -8.89
C VAL A 59 18.19 14.39 -9.65
N SER A 60 17.18 14.72 -10.47
CA SER A 60 17.12 16.01 -11.15
C SER A 60 16.98 17.17 -10.16
N ALA A 61 16.18 17.02 -9.12
CA ALA A 61 15.98 18.05 -8.09
C ALA A 61 17.24 18.28 -7.24
N THR A 62 17.98 17.23 -6.89
CA THR A 62 19.22 17.34 -6.08
C THR A 62 20.33 18.10 -6.77
N ASN A 63 20.34 18.14 -8.10
CA ASN A 63 21.28 18.93 -8.89
C ASN A 63 20.82 20.38 -9.11
N GLY A 64 19.63 20.74 -8.63
CA GLY A 64 19.04 22.06 -8.79
C GLY A 64 19.48 23.06 -7.73
N THR A 65 19.36 24.35 -8.06
CA THR A 65 19.45 25.45 -7.10
C THR A 65 18.09 25.70 -6.45
N ARG A 66 18.05 26.47 -5.35
CA ARG A 66 16.79 26.85 -4.67
C ARG A 66 15.75 27.48 -5.61
N THR A 67 16.19 28.14 -6.66
CA THR A 67 15.29 28.80 -7.64
C THR A 67 14.87 27.89 -8.79
N SER A 68 15.58 26.80 -9.03
CA SER A 68 15.31 25.89 -10.15
C SER A 68 14.56 24.61 -9.76
N ILE A 69 14.39 24.33 -8.46
CA ILE A 69 13.77 23.08 -7.98
C ILE A 69 12.23 23.11 -7.98
N ASP A 70 11.58 24.25 -8.27
CA ASP A 70 10.12 24.36 -8.20
C ASP A 70 9.41 23.35 -9.11
N TYR A 71 9.86 23.24 -10.35
CA TYR A 71 9.26 22.29 -11.29
C TYR A 71 9.50 20.83 -10.86
N PRO A 72 10.73 20.38 -10.56
CA PRO A 72 10.93 19.02 -10.05
C PRO A 72 10.11 18.72 -8.79
N VAL A 73 10.04 19.62 -7.81
CA VAL A 73 9.24 19.43 -6.59
C VAL A 73 7.76 19.27 -6.90
N THR A 74 7.21 20.05 -7.85
CA THR A 74 5.82 19.89 -8.29
C THR A 74 5.58 18.52 -8.91
N VAL A 75 6.52 18.02 -9.71
CA VAL A 75 6.40 16.67 -10.31
C VAL A 75 6.49 15.58 -9.23
N LEU A 76 7.39 15.72 -8.25
CA LEU A 76 7.48 14.81 -7.09
C LEU A 76 6.15 14.75 -6.31
N GLN A 77 5.54 15.92 -6.06
CA GLN A 77 4.23 16.00 -5.40
C GLN A 77 3.13 15.31 -6.22
N GLN A 78 3.13 15.44 -7.54
CA GLN A 78 2.14 14.76 -8.39
C GLN A 78 2.31 13.25 -8.31
N ILE A 79 3.53 12.72 -8.41
CA ILE A 79 3.80 11.27 -8.29
C ILE A 79 3.38 10.75 -6.92
N LEU A 80 3.63 11.51 -5.84
CA LEU A 80 3.17 11.20 -4.49
C LEU A 80 1.65 11.09 -4.43
N MET A 81 0.92 12.08 -4.98
CA MET A 81 -0.55 12.07 -5.01
C MET A 81 -1.09 10.89 -5.81
N ASP A 82 -0.52 10.59 -6.97
CA ASP A 82 -0.91 9.45 -7.80
C ASP A 82 -0.70 8.12 -7.05
N THR A 83 0.42 8.00 -6.31
CA THR A 83 0.71 6.83 -5.47
C THR A 83 -0.25 6.72 -4.29
N GLN A 84 -0.61 7.82 -3.65
CA GLN A 84 -1.60 7.86 -2.57
C GLN A 84 -2.99 7.44 -3.04
N ALA A 85 -3.41 7.89 -4.22
CA ALA A 85 -4.71 7.59 -4.80
C ALA A 85 -4.86 6.15 -5.30
N PHE A 86 -3.76 5.46 -5.57
CA PHE A 86 -3.79 4.09 -6.10
C PHE A 86 -4.24 3.09 -5.04
N ASP A 87 -5.32 2.34 -5.31
CA ASP A 87 -5.81 1.30 -4.41
C ASP A 87 -4.94 0.04 -4.48
N VAL A 88 -4.60 -0.47 -3.30
CA VAL A 88 -3.81 -1.70 -3.15
C VAL A 88 -4.55 -2.72 -2.29
N PRO A 89 -4.35 -4.03 -2.53
CA PRO A 89 -4.90 -5.09 -1.69
C PRO A 89 -4.38 -4.96 -0.25
N ALA A 90 -5.13 -5.53 0.71
CA ALA A 90 -4.83 -5.40 2.14
C ALA A 90 -3.40 -5.78 2.51
N CYS A 91 -2.85 -6.85 1.91
CA CYS A 91 -1.49 -7.30 2.13
C CYS A 91 -0.38 -6.36 1.61
N MET A 92 -0.72 -5.40 0.77
CA MET A 92 0.22 -4.43 0.20
C MET A 92 0.13 -3.05 0.86
N ARG A 93 -0.78 -2.87 1.84
CA ARG A 93 -1.02 -1.56 2.48
C ARG A 93 0.21 -1.01 3.18
N THR A 94 0.92 -1.86 3.92
CA THR A 94 2.16 -1.45 4.62
C THR A 94 3.21 -1.01 3.62
N ALA A 95 3.48 -1.81 2.59
CA ALA A 95 4.43 -1.45 1.54
C ALA A 95 4.06 -0.11 0.87
N LYS A 96 2.78 0.08 0.48
CA LYS A 96 2.32 1.36 -0.07
C LYS A 96 2.53 2.52 0.91
N SER A 97 2.17 2.33 2.19
CA SER A 97 2.31 3.37 3.21
C SER A 97 3.76 3.83 3.36
N GLU A 98 4.70 2.88 3.38
CA GLU A 98 6.13 3.18 3.48
C GLU A 98 6.66 3.90 2.24
N LEU A 99 6.22 3.53 1.04
CA LEU A 99 6.55 4.25 -0.18
C LEU A 99 6.01 5.69 -0.16
N VAL A 100 4.79 5.89 0.30
CA VAL A 100 4.17 7.22 0.44
C VAL A 100 4.91 8.06 1.47
N ASN A 101 5.32 7.47 2.60
CA ASN A 101 6.11 8.15 3.62
C ASN A 101 7.48 8.57 3.07
N TYR A 102 8.20 7.67 2.39
CA TYR A 102 9.44 7.98 1.68
C TYR A 102 9.28 9.20 0.76
N MET A 103 8.31 9.17 -0.13
CA MET A 103 8.05 10.26 -1.08
C MET A 103 7.68 11.56 -0.35
N GLY A 104 6.87 11.47 0.71
CA GLY A 104 6.45 12.61 1.51
C GLY A 104 7.62 13.31 2.21
N ASP A 105 8.55 12.55 2.79
CA ASP A 105 9.70 13.09 3.48
C ASP A 105 10.70 13.76 2.53
N VAL A 106 10.91 13.17 1.35
CA VAL A 106 11.71 13.82 0.30
C VAL A 106 11.09 15.15 -0.14
N VAL A 107 9.77 15.21 -0.34
CA VAL A 107 9.09 16.48 -0.67
C VAL A 107 9.29 17.51 0.44
N ARG A 108 9.15 17.10 1.71
CA ARG A 108 9.40 17.98 2.88
C ARG A 108 10.83 18.49 2.92
N ALA A 109 11.81 17.61 2.63
CA ALA A 109 13.23 18.01 2.56
C ALA A 109 13.45 19.11 1.52
N PHE A 110 12.89 18.98 0.31
CA PHE A 110 13.01 20.02 -0.71
C PHE A 110 12.26 21.30 -0.35
N GLN A 111 11.11 21.21 0.30
CA GLN A 111 10.38 22.38 0.78
C GLN A 111 11.18 23.13 1.86
N ALA A 112 11.78 22.40 2.83
CA ALA A 112 12.65 22.95 3.85
C ALA A 112 13.89 23.61 3.22
N PHE A 113 14.55 22.95 2.27
CA PHE A 113 15.66 23.51 1.52
C PHE A 113 15.28 24.81 0.79
N LYS A 114 14.12 24.82 0.11
CA LYS A 114 13.61 26.01 -0.57
C LYS A 114 13.31 27.15 0.40
N ALA A 115 12.74 26.84 1.56
CA ALA A 115 12.45 27.81 2.63
C ALA A 115 13.73 28.36 3.29
N GLY A 116 14.89 27.78 3.03
CA GLY A 116 16.15 28.18 3.64
C GLY A 116 16.29 27.69 5.08
N GLU A 117 15.60 26.58 5.43
CA GLU A 117 15.76 25.96 6.73
C GLU A 117 17.18 25.41 6.94
N PRO A 118 17.60 25.18 8.22
CA PRO A 118 18.90 24.63 8.51
C PRO A 118 19.15 23.30 7.81
N ASP A 119 20.38 23.05 7.36
CA ASP A 119 20.77 21.79 6.69
C ASP A 119 20.46 20.55 7.54
N ALA A 120 20.53 20.68 8.88
CA ALA A 120 20.16 19.60 9.79
C ALA A 120 18.69 19.18 9.66
N THR A 121 17.77 20.13 9.42
CA THR A 121 16.34 19.85 9.19
C THR A 121 16.15 19.11 7.86
N VAL A 122 16.77 19.62 6.78
CA VAL A 122 16.71 18.99 5.45
C VAL A 122 17.26 17.58 5.52
N LYS A 123 18.43 17.41 6.16
CA LYS A 123 19.07 16.10 6.34
C LYS A 123 18.20 15.15 7.16
N GLY A 124 17.54 15.63 8.22
CA GLY A 124 16.62 14.82 9.03
C GLY A 124 15.53 14.17 8.18
N TRP A 125 14.84 14.94 7.33
CA TRP A 125 13.82 14.41 6.43
C TRP A 125 14.39 13.39 5.43
N LEU A 126 15.59 13.59 4.91
CA LEU A 126 16.24 12.64 4.00
C LEU A 126 16.66 11.35 4.72
N ASP A 127 17.15 11.45 5.97
CA ASP A 127 17.48 10.26 6.77
C ASP A 127 16.22 9.41 7.07
N ASP A 128 15.10 10.06 7.41
CA ASP A 128 13.82 9.41 7.62
C ASP A 128 13.31 8.74 6.33
N SER A 129 13.42 9.44 5.20
CA SER A 129 13.04 8.89 3.90
C SER A 129 13.83 7.60 3.56
N HIS A 130 15.12 7.56 3.84
CA HIS A 130 15.94 6.36 3.65
C HIS A 130 15.53 5.19 4.54
N ALA A 131 14.98 5.45 5.74
CA ALA A 131 14.40 4.39 6.57
C ALA A 131 13.14 3.80 5.94
N HIS A 132 12.23 4.64 5.46
CA HIS A 132 10.98 4.23 4.82
C HIS A 132 11.20 3.42 3.55
N VAL A 133 12.13 3.82 2.68
CA VAL A 133 12.40 3.05 1.44
C VAL A 133 12.95 1.66 1.73
N ARG A 134 13.76 1.50 2.77
CA ARG A 134 14.25 0.17 3.19
C ARG A 134 13.13 -0.72 3.68
N ILE A 135 12.21 -0.16 4.48
CA ILE A 135 11.03 -0.90 4.96
C ILE A 135 10.14 -1.26 3.77
N PHE A 136 9.88 -0.33 2.86
CA PHE A 136 9.11 -0.58 1.64
C PHE A 136 9.66 -1.78 0.86
N ILE A 137 10.96 -1.83 0.59
CA ILE A 137 11.59 -2.92 -0.15
C ILE A 137 11.43 -4.25 0.60
N SER A 138 11.67 -4.25 1.93
CA SER A 138 11.53 -5.44 2.76
C SER A 138 10.10 -5.98 2.78
N GLU A 139 9.11 -5.10 2.94
CA GLU A 139 7.69 -5.44 2.92
C GLU A 139 7.26 -6.00 1.55
N LEU A 140 7.70 -5.36 0.47
CA LEU A 140 7.41 -5.79 -0.89
C LEU A 140 7.95 -7.21 -1.16
N GLU A 141 9.19 -7.48 -0.74
CA GLU A 141 9.79 -8.81 -0.85
C GLU A 141 9.06 -9.84 0.00
N SER A 142 8.67 -9.48 1.23
CA SER A 142 7.93 -10.34 2.13
C SER A 142 6.60 -10.77 1.52
N VAL A 143 5.82 -9.81 0.99
CA VAL A 143 4.54 -10.09 0.35
C VAL A 143 4.71 -10.95 -0.90
N ARG A 144 5.71 -10.69 -1.73
CA ARG A 144 5.99 -11.49 -2.94
C ARG A 144 6.40 -12.94 -2.61
N LYS A 145 7.12 -13.17 -1.51
CA LYS A 145 7.53 -14.51 -1.06
C LYS A 145 6.36 -15.31 -0.48
N CYS A 146 5.40 -14.66 0.17
CA CYS A 146 4.29 -15.37 0.79
C CYS A 146 3.03 -15.47 -0.09
N ALA A 147 2.93 -14.74 -1.19
CA ALA A 147 1.85 -14.92 -2.15
C ALA A 147 1.95 -16.33 -2.80
N PRO A 148 0.85 -17.11 -2.88
CA PRO A 148 -0.56 -16.76 -2.62
C PRO A 148 -1.05 -17.01 -1.17
N TYR A 149 -0.18 -17.34 -0.24
CA TYR A 149 -0.53 -17.81 1.12
C TYR A 149 -0.58 -16.67 2.17
N CYS A 150 -0.39 -15.42 1.78
CA CYS A 150 -0.48 -14.31 2.70
C CYS A 150 -1.89 -14.17 3.26
N LEU A 151 -2.05 -14.40 4.58
CA LEU A 151 -3.26 -14.01 5.30
C LEU A 151 -3.25 -12.48 5.47
N PRO A 152 -4.37 -11.78 5.18
CA PRO A 152 -4.47 -10.37 5.54
C PRO A 152 -4.45 -10.26 7.08
N TYR A 153 -3.49 -9.50 7.61
CA TYR A 153 -3.47 -9.13 9.03
C TYR A 153 -4.49 -8.04 9.33
#